data_c464289b084c1c90ef1bb40c90e36e77
#
_entry.id   c464289b084c1c90ef1bb40c90e36e77
#
_cell.length_a   1.000
_cell.length_b   1.000
_cell.length_c   1.000
_cell.angle_alpha   90.00
_cell.angle_beta   90.00
_cell.angle_gamma   90.00
#
_symmetry.space_group_name_H-M   'P 1'
#
loop_
_entity.id
_entity.type
_entity.pdbx_description
1 polymer ?
#
loop_
_entity_poly.entity_id
_entity_poly.type
_entity_poly.pdbx_seq_one_letter_code
_entity_poly.pdbx_strand_id
1 'polypeptide(L)'
;MGAGGHARVVLDVLRLRGYQLLGICAPELPAGSKWHGVDVLGDDTVLDDLSCDEVWLANGIGLAQRGMVRRRIQDAYFSRGYSWLTLEHPSSLRASDSWLADGVQLMAGAVVQPGCRLESGVVINTCASVDHDCQLGEHVFVGPGAVLCGAVKVDRGAFIGAGAVVLPGIHLGEDAIIGAGAVVIRSVGAGCTAVGNPARNR
;
A
#
# COMPACT_ATOMS: atom_id res chain seq x y z
N MET A 1 -3.03 12.87 -0.84
CA MET A 1 -2.49 12.81 -2.22
C MET A 1 -3.38 11.91 -3.07
N GLY A 2 -3.92 12.42 -4.20
CA GLY A 2 -4.80 11.71 -5.14
C GLY A 2 -6.28 11.66 -4.74
N ALA A 3 -7.21 11.61 -5.73
CA ALA A 3 -8.67 11.64 -5.56
C ALA A 3 -9.40 10.43 -6.19
N GLY A 4 -8.71 9.33 -6.42
CA GLY A 4 -9.28 8.11 -6.99
C GLY A 4 -9.98 7.20 -5.98
N GLY A 5 -10.34 5.98 -6.42
CA GLY A 5 -11.02 5.00 -5.57
C GLY A 5 -10.23 4.62 -4.32
N HIS A 6 -8.91 4.44 -4.43
CA HIS A 6 -8.06 4.16 -3.27
C HIS A 6 -8.04 5.33 -2.27
N ALA A 7 -8.03 6.58 -2.78
CA ALA A 7 -8.10 7.77 -1.92
C ALA A 7 -9.39 7.81 -1.08
N ARG A 8 -10.51 7.30 -1.61
CA ARG A 8 -11.76 7.19 -0.82
C ARG A 8 -11.63 6.21 0.33
N VAL A 9 -10.95 5.07 0.10
CA VAL A 9 -10.69 4.09 1.17
C VAL A 9 -9.76 4.67 2.23
N VAL A 10 -8.68 5.35 1.79
CA VAL A 10 -7.76 6.06 2.70
C VAL A 10 -8.49 7.15 3.51
N LEU A 11 -9.37 7.93 2.87
CA LEU A 11 -10.16 8.96 3.53
C LEU A 11 -11.06 8.37 4.63
N ASP A 12 -11.66 7.21 4.37
CA ASP A 12 -12.48 6.52 5.37
C ASP A 12 -11.65 6.13 6.61
N VAL A 13 -10.47 5.53 6.41
CA VAL A 13 -9.54 5.19 7.51
C VAL A 13 -9.15 6.45 8.30
N LEU A 14 -8.80 7.54 7.62
CA LEU A 14 -8.42 8.79 8.27
C LEU A 14 -9.54 9.34 9.18
N ARG A 15 -10.79 9.29 8.69
CA ARG A 15 -11.96 9.71 9.46
C ARG A 15 -12.23 8.80 10.66
N LEU A 16 -12.18 7.49 10.46
CA LEU A 16 -12.37 6.52 11.53
C LEU A 16 -11.32 6.65 12.65
N ARG A 17 -10.12 7.08 12.29
CA ARG A 17 -9.02 7.34 13.24
C ARG A 17 -9.04 8.76 13.83
N GLY A 18 -9.94 9.62 13.40
CA GLY A 18 -10.09 10.99 13.91
C GLY A 18 -8.97 11.93 13.49
N TYR A 19 -8.28 11.66 12.38
CA TYR A 19 -7.25 12.57 11.88
C TYR A 19 -7.84 13.88 11.39
N GLN A 20 -7.18 14.99 11.73
CA GLN A 20 -7.51 16.31 11.17
C GLN A 20 -6.94 16.39 9.74
N LEU A 21 -7.82 16.64 8.79
CA LEU A 21 -7.47 16.76 7.39
C LEU A 21 -7.30 18.22 7.02
N LEU A 22 -6.14 18.59 6.50
CA LEU A 22 -5.91 19.93 5.92
C LEU A 22 -6.57 20.05 4.55
N GLY A 23 -6.53 18.99 3.74
CA GLY A 23 -7.10 18.96 2.43
C GLY A 23 -6.59 17.81 1.58
N ILE A 24 -6.88 17.85 0.30
CA ILE A 24 -6.44 16.86 -0.68
C ILE A 24 -5.70 17.53 -1.84
N CYS A 25 -4.49 17.01 -2.19
CA CYS A 25 -3.80 17.38 -3.41
C CYS A 25 -4.25 16.45 -4.54
N ALA A 26 -4.85 17.01 -5.57
CA ALA A 26 -5.43 16.28 -6.70
C ALA A 26 -5.46 17.19 -7.93
N PRO A 27 -4.42 17.14 -8.81
CA PRO A 27 -4.29 18.05 -9.94
C PRO A 27 -5.44 17.98 -10.95
N GLU A 28 -6.19 16.88 -10.94
CA GLU A 28 -7.37 16.67 -11.79
C GLU A 28 -8.63 17.38 -11.27
N LEU A 29 -8.62 17.98 -10.07
CA LEU A 29 -9.76 18.66 -9.47
C LEU A 29 -9.49 20.16 -9.31
N PRO A 30 -10.52 21.03 -9.47
CA PRO A 30 -10.35 22.47 -9.27
C PRO A 30 -9.98 22.80 -7.82
N ALA A 31 -8.92 23.59 -7.62
CA ALA A 31 -8.56 24.13 -6.31
C ALA A 31 -9.74 24.91 -5.69
N GLY A 32 -9.93 24.80 -4.39
CA GLY A 32 -11.04 25.41 -3.66
C GLY A 32 -12.38 24.66 -3.78
N SER A 33 -12.47 23.61 -4.60
CA SER A 33 -13.64 22.72 -4.63
C SER A 33 -13.64 21.74 -3.45
N LYS A 34 -14.69 20.93 -3.33
CA LYS A 34 -14.76 19.88 -2.32
C LYS A 34 -14.81 18.49 -2.97
N TRP A 35 -14.01 17.58 -2.43
CA TRP A 35 -14.04 16.18 -2.78
C TRP A 35 -14.43 15.34 -1.55
N HIS A 36 -15.60 14.72 -1.59
CA HIS A 36 -16.18 13.99 -0.44
C HIS A 36 -16.13 14.78 0.88
N GLY A 37 -16.38 16.11 0.82
CA GLY A 37 -16.39 16.99 1.99
C GLY A 37 -15.01 17.46 2.46
N VAL A 38 -13.93 17.10 1.77
CA VAL A 38 -12.57 17.58 2.02
C VAL A 38 -12.22 18.66 1.00
N ASP A 39 -11.54 19.73 1.44
CA ASP A 39 -11.12 20.80 0.56
C ASP A 39 -10.04 20.32 -0.43
N VAL A 40 -10.21 20.65 -1.70
CA VAL A 40 -9.20 20.43 -2.73
C VAL A 40 -8.24 21.61 -2.69
N LEU A 41 -6.99 21.33 -2.33
CA LEU A 41 -5.94 22.36 -2.21
C LEU A 41 -5.38 22.75 -3.58
N GLY A 42 -5.45 21.86 -4.55
CA GLY A 42 -4.88 22.00 -5.88
C GLY A 42 -3.96 20.83 -6.23
N ASP A 43 -2.92 21.11 -7.00
CA ASP A 43 -1.87 20.14 -7.29
C ASP A 43 -0.84 20.03 -6.15
N ASP A 44 0.21 19.27 -6.39
CA ASP A 44 1.21 18.98 -5.38
C ASP A 44 2.10 20.18 -5.01
N THR A 45 2.05 21.30 -5.77
CA THR A 45 2.87 22.51 -5.50
C THR A 45 2.44 23.20 -4.21
N VAL A 46 1.20 22.99 -3.75
CA VAL A 46 0.74 23.53 -2.47
C VAL A 46 1.59 23.06 -1.29
N LEU A 47 2.28 21.94 -1.42
CA LEU A 47 3.17 21.43 -0.40
C LEU A 47 4.45 22.26 -0.28
N ASP A 48 4.80 23.08 -1.28
CA ASP A 48 5.98 23.96 -1.22
C ASP A 48 5.81 25.08 -0.16
N ASP A 49 4.55 25.40 0.17
CA ASP A 49 4.18 26.40 1.18
C ASP A 49 3.94 25.80 2.58
N LEU A 50 4.04 24.48 2.74
CA LEU A 50 3.79 23.76 3.99
C LEU A 50 5.09 23.16 4.53
N SER A 51 5.35 23.37 5.82
CA SER A 51 6.50 22.75 6.48
C SER A 51 6.33 21.23 6.57
N CYS A 52 7.36 20.47 6.19
CA CYS A 52 7.37 19.01 6.29
C CYS A 52 7.30 18.52 7.76
N ASP A 53 7.62 19.37 8.73
CA ASP A 53 7.54 19.06 10.16
C ASP A 53 6.11 19.23 10.72
N GLU A 54 5.24 19.97 9.99
CA GLU A 54 3.88 20.30 10.46
C GLU A 54 2.80 19.42 9.81
N VAL A 55 3.12 18.75 8.69
CA VAL A 55 2.14 17.98 7.93
C VAL A 55 2.62 16.55 7.65
N TRP A 56 1.68 15.64 7.73
CA TRP A 56 1.89 14.25 7.34
C TRP A 56 1.11 13.96 6.07
N LEU A 57 1.73 13.22 5.16
CA LEU A 57 1.12 12.87 3.89
C LEU A 57 0.47 11.48 3.98
N ALA A 58 -0.74 11.36 3.45
CA ALA A 58 -1.41 10.06 3.24
C ALA A 58 -1.49 9.75 1.75
N ASN A 59 -0.98 8.58 1.34
CA ASN A 59 -0.93 8.19 -0.06
C ASN A 59 -2.24 7.54 -0.50
N GLY A 60 -3.13 8.31 -1.13
CA GLY A 60 -4.39 7.85 -1.72
C GLY A 60 -4.29 7.45 -3.19
N ILE A 61 -3.07 7.47 -3.78
CA ILE A 61 -2.88 7.10 -5.18
C ILE A 61 -3.03 5.59 -5.33
N GLY A 62 -3.91 5.16 -6.21
CA GLY A 62 -4.14 3.75 -6.51
C GLY A 62 -3.07 3.15 -7.42
N LEU A 63 -3.33 1.93 -7.89
CA LEU A 63 -2.38 1.13 -8.69
C LEU A 63 -2.38 1.44 -10.19
N ALA A 64 -2.82 2.61 -10.63
CA ALA A 64 -2.66 3.00 -12.03
C ALA A 64 -1.20 2.80 -12.47
N GLN A 65 -1.00 2.29 -13.68
CA GLN A 65 0.34 1.98 -14.22
C GLN A 65 1.20 1.11 -13.28
N ARG A 66 0.62 0.04 -12.72
CA ARG A 66 1.30 -0.89 -11.80
C ARG A 66 1.91 -0.23 -10.55
N GLY A 67 1.28 0.83 -10.04
CA GLY A 67 1.73 1.55 -8.85
C GLY A 67 2.96 2.45 -9.06
N MET A 68 3.50 2.58 -10.26
CA MET A 68 4.68 3.41 -10.52
C MET A 68 4.47 4.87 -10.12
N VAL A 69 3.29 5.43 -10.38
CA VAL A 69 2.96 6.82 -9.99
C VAL A 69 2.94 6.94 -8.47
N ARG A 70 2.27 6.00 -7.78
CA ARG A 70 2.21 5.95 -6.32
C ARG A 70 3.62 5.94 -5.71
N ARG A 71 4.48 5.02 -6.17
CA ARG A 71 5.86 4.86 -5.70
C ARG A 71 6.67 6.13 -5.95
N ARG A 72 6.68 6.64 -7.18
CA ARG A 72 7.41 7.86 -7.55
C ARG A 72 7.04 9.06 -6.68
N ILE A 73 5.76 9.28 -6.45
CA ILE A 73 5.28 10.39 -5.61
C ILE A 73 5.73 10.18 -4.16
N GLN A 74 5.61 8.98 -3.64
CA GLN A 74 6.02 8.69 -2.26
C GLN A 74 7.52 8.91 -2.07
N ASP A 75 8.36 8.38 -2.96
CA ASP A 75 9.82 8.53 -2.91
C ASP A 75 10.24 10.01 -3.06
N ALA A 76 9.60 10.75 -3.97
CA ALA A 76 9.90 12.16 -4.21
C ALA A 76 9.65 13.03 -2.97
N TYR A 77 8.51 12.87 -2.29
CA TYR A 77 8.20 13.65 -1.10
C TYR A 77 8.96 13.18 0.13
N PHE A 78 9.24 11.88 0.25
CA PHE A 78 10.14 11.38 1.28
C PHE A 78 11.55 12.01 1.17
N SER A 79 12.09 12.11 -0.06
CA SER A 79 13.39 12.78 -0.32
C SER A 79 13.38 14.28 -0.01
N ARG A 80 12.21 14.91 0.05
CA ARG A 80 12.01 16.30 0.46
C ARG A 80 11.80 16.47 1.98
N GLY A 81 11.87 15.38 2.74
CA GLY A 81 11.72 15.39 4.20
C GLY A 81 10.29 15.21 4.72
N TYR A 82 9.30 15.00 3.84
CA TYR A 82 7.93 14.75 4.29
C TYR A 82 7.77 13.35 4.85
N SER A 83 7.07 13.24 5.97
CA SER A 83 6.70 11.96 6.58
C SER A 83 5.41 11.41 5.96
N TRP A 84 5.38 10.10 5.71
CA TRP A 84 4.20 9.39 5.24
C TRP A 84 3.49 8.72 6.40
N LEU A 85 2.20 9.02 6.55
CA LEU A 85 1.39 8.47 7.62
C LEU A 85 1.17 6.97 7.45
N THR A 86 1.57 6.19 8.44
CA THR A 86 1.20 4.79 8.55
C THR A 86 -0.25 4.70 8.99
N LEU A 87 -1.07 4.02 8.19
CA LEU A 87 -2.51 3.91 8.38
C LEU A 87 -2.90 2.49 8.76
N GLU A 88 -3.59 2.35 9.88
CA GLU A 88 -4.15 1.09 10.33
C GLU A 88 -5.66 1.25 10.50
N HIS A 89 -6.46 0.58 9.66
CA HIS A 89 -7.91 0.58 9.82
C HIS A 89 -8.30 0.01 11.20
N PRO A 90 -9.30 0.55 11.91
CA PRO A 90 -9.69 0.04 13.24
C PRO A 90 -10.01 -1.46 13.30
N SER A 91 -10.43 -2.05 12.19
CA SER A 91 -10.69 -3.50 12.08
C SER A 91 -9.52 -4.32 11.55
N SER A 92 -8.35 -3.73 11.30
CA SER A 92 -7.15 -4.50 10.99
C SER A 92 -6.59 -5.13 12.27
N LEU A 93 -5.95 -6.30 12.11
CA LEU A 93 -5.26 -6.99 13.19
C LEU A 93 -3.76 -7.00 12.91
N ARG A 94 -2.98 -6.48 13.83
CA ARG A 94 -1.53 -6.47 13.75
C ARG A 94 -0.93 -7.07 15.02
N ALA A 95 -0.06 -8.06 14.84
CA ALA A 95 0.69 -8.62 15.95
C ALA A 95 1.66 -7.58 16.54
N SER A 96 1.82 -7.59 17.85
CA SER A 96 2.60 -6.58 18.59
C SER A 96 4.09 -6.57 18.26
N ASP A 97 4.63 -7.70 17.83
CA ASP A 97 6.03 -7.89 17.43
C ASP A 97 6.29 -7.74 15.92
N SER A 98 5.25 -7.39 15.14
CA SER A 98 5.42 -7.03 13.73
C SER A 98 5.95 -5.59 13.61
N TRP A 99 6.81 -5.35 12.61
CA TRP A 99 7.39 -4.05 12.35
C TRP A 99 6.84 -3.44 11.06
N LEU A 100 6.43 -2.19 11.13
CA LEU A 100 5.91 -1.41 10.02
C LEU A 100 6.72 -0.13 9.86
N ALA A 101 7.21 0.12 8.65
CA ALA A 101 7.84 1.39 8.27
C ALA A 101 6.79 2.48 7.96
N ASP A 102 7.28 3.68 7.66
CA ASP A 102 6.44 4.83 7.32
C ASP A 102 5.62 4.59 6.06
N GLY A 103 4.38 5.09 6.07
CA GLY A 103 3.48 5.03 4.93
C GLY A 103 2.89 3.64 4.63
N VAL A 104 3.08 2.66 5.51
CA VAL A 104 2.38 1.38 5.44
C VAL A 104 0.89 1.59 5.62
N GLN A 105 0.08 0.85 4.87
CA GLN A 105 -1.37 0.93 4.94
C GLN A 105 -1.99 -0.45 5.19
N LEU A 106 -2.62 -0.63 6.35
CA LEU A 106 -3.43 -1.79 6.68
C LEU A 106 -4.90 -1.43 6.53
N MET A 107 -5.57 -2.00 5.52
CA MET A 107 -6.96 -1.71 5.21
C MET A 107 -7.92 -2.56 6.04
N ALA A 108 -9.23 -2.35 5.86
CA ALA A 108 -10.27 -3.04 6.63
C ALA A 108 -10.10 -4.55 6.62
N GLY A 109 -10.05 -5.17 7.80
CA GLY A 109 -9.90 -6.62 7.96
C GLY A 109 -8.53 -7.17 7.54
N ALA A 110 -7.53 -6.33 7.24
CA ALA A 110 -6.17 -6.79 7.00
C ALA A 110 -5.58 -7.44 8.24
N VAL A 111 -4.84 -8.54 8.05
CA VAL A 111 -4.20 -9.28 9.15
C VAL A 111 -2.70 -9.35 8.91
N VAL A 112 -1.89 -8.99 9.91
CA VAL A 112 -0.43 -9.11 9.91
C VAL A 112 -0.02 -9.89 11.16
N GLN A 113 0.54 -11.07 10.94
CA GLN A 113 0.90 -12.03 11.99
C GLN A 113 2.29 -11.75 12.60
N PRO A 114 2.68 -12.47 13.69
CA PRO A 114 3.94 -12.28 14.39
C PRO A 114 5.19 -12.36 13.48
N GLY A 115 6.23 -11.60 13.85
CA GLY A 115 7.53 -11.63 13.18
C GLY A 115 7.56 -10.99 11.79
N CYS A 116 6.47 -10.42 11.31
CA CYS A 116 6.41 -9.77 10.00
C CYS A 116 7.14 -8.44 9.98
N ARG A 117 7.80 -8.16 8.84
CA ARG A 117 8.45 -6.88 8.56
C ARG A 117 7.92 -6.29 7.25
N LEU A 118 7.31 -5.10 7.34
CA LEU A 118 6.71 -4.39 6.22
C LEU A 118 7.46 -3.07 6.00
N GLU A 119 8.16 -2.97 4.88
CA GLU A 119 8.92 -1.77 4.52
C GLU A 119 8.02 -0.63 4.02
N SER A 120 8.62 0.54 3.75
CA SER A 120 7.89 1.79 3.44
C SER A 120 6.92 1.62 2.28
N GLY A 121 5.73 2.20 2.43
CA GLY A 121 4.71 2.26 1.38
C GLY A 121 4.01 0.94 1.05
N VAL A 122 4.23 -0.12 1.83
CA VAL A 122 3.50 -1.38 1.70
C VAL A 122 2.01 -1.17 1.93
N VAL A 123 1.19 -1.83 1.13
CA VAL A 123 -0.27 -1.85 1.29
C VAL A 123 -0.75 -3.27 1.50
N ILE A 124 -1.38 -3.54 2.63
CA ILE A 124 -2.15 -4.76 2.88
C ILE A 124 -3.62 -4.38 2.74
N ASN A 125 -4.22 -4.77 1.61
CA ASN A 125 -5.55 -4.31 1.25
C ASN A 125 -6.64 -5.08 2.00
N THR A 126 -7.89 -4.71 1.76
CA THR A 126 -9.09 -5.23 2.45
C THR A 126 -9.08 -6.75 2.56
N CYS A 127 -9.18 -7.26 3.81
CA CYS A 127 -9.20 -8.69 4.13
C CYS A 127 -8.00 -9.51 3.62
N ALA A 128 -6.90 -8.87 3.23
CA ALA A 128 -5.66 -9.60 2.92
C ALA A 128 -4.97 -10.04 4.20
N SER A 129 -4.29 -11.18 4.16
CA SER A 129 -3.55 -11.71 5.30
C SER A 129 -2.09 -11.98 4.96
N VAL A 130 -1.22 -11.60 5.89
CA VAL A 130 0.23 -11.86 5.86
C VAL A 130 0.54 -12.67 7.10
N ASP A 131 0.88 -13.94 6.89
CA ASP A 131 1.17 -14.88 7.97
C ASP A 131 2.59 -14.66 8.53
N HIS A 132 2.93 -15.41 9.59
CA HIS A 132 4.13 -15.21 10.41
C HIS A 132 5.43 -15.15 9.60
N ASP A 133 6.43 -14.38 10.10
CA ASP A 133 7.80 -14.29 9.59
C ASP A 133 7.92 -13.80 8.14
N CYS A 134 6.90 -13.17 7.58
CA CYS A 134 6.95 -12.58 6.23
C CYS A 134 7.79 -11.30 6.19
N GLN A 135 8.49 -11.10 5.07
CA GLN A 135 9.27 -9.89 4.80
C GLN A 135 8.80 -9.27 3.49
N LEU A 136 8.23 -8.07 3.57
CA LEU A 136 7.72 -7.33 2.43
C LEU A 136 8.55 -6.07 2.20
N GLY A 137 9.21 -6.00 1.06
CA GLY A 137 10.01 -4.86 0.62
C GLY A 137 9.15 -3.63 0.32
N GLU A 138 9.81 -2.50 0.08
CA GLU A 138 9.16 -1.22 -0.17
C GLU A 138 8.12 -1.29 -1.30
N HIS A 139 7.02 -0.57 -1.12
CA HIS A 139 5.95 -0.42 -2.12
C HIS A 139 5.28 -1.73 -2.57
N VAL A 140 5.47 -2.83 -1.85
CA VAL A 140 4.72 -4.06 -2.11
C VAL A 140 3.23 -3.80 -1.92
N PHE A 141 2.43 -4.32 -2.84
CA PHE A 141 0.98 -4.21 -2.78
C PHE A 141 0.35 -5.59 -2.71
N VAL A 142 -0.31 -5.87 -1.60
CA VAL A 142 -1.07 -7.10 -1.39
C VAL A 142 -2.55 -6.78 -1.61
N GLY A 143 -3.11 -7.30 -2.69
CA GLY A 143 -4.48 -7.04 -3.14
C GLY A 143 -5.55 -7.59 -2.20
N PRO A 144 -6.80 -7.14 -2.35
CA PRO A 144 -7.90 -7.56 -1.49
C PRO A 144 -8.03 -9.09 -1.41
N GLY A 145 -8.16 -9.61 -0.19
CA GLY A 145 -8.34 -11.04 0.06
C GLY A 145 -7.16 -11.94 -0.32
N ALA A 146 -6.00 -11.38 -0.66
CA ALA A 146 -4.81 -12.19 -0.93
C ALA A 146 -4.23 -12.76 0.36
N VAL A 147 -3.60 -13.93 0.26
CA VAL A 147 -3.01 -14.66 1.39
C VAL A 147 -1.53 -14.92 1.12
N LEU A 148 -0.67 -14.40 1.98
CA LEU A 148 0.74 -14.76 2.06
C LEU A 148 0.91 -15.70 3.23
N CYS A 149 1.29 -16.97 2.97
CA CYS A 149 1.56 -17.94 4.02
C CYS A 149 2.89 -17.63 4.72
N GLY A 150 3.22 -18.37 5.78
CA GLY A 150 4.37 -18.10 6.62
C GLY A 150 5.71 -18.05 5.88
N ALA A 151 6.61 -17.18 6.34
CA ALA A 151 7.98 -17.00 5.86
C ALA A 151 8.10 -16.63 4.36
N VAL A 152 7.08 -16.03 3.78
CA VAL A 152 7.13 -15.49 2.40
C VAL A 152 8.00 -14.25 2.37
N LYS A 153 8.88 -14.17 1.36
CA LYS A 153 9.69 -12.99 1.07
C LYS A 153 9.22 -12.33 -0.21
N VAL A 154 8.99 -11.02 -0.15
CA VAL A 154 8.52 -10.24 -1.29
C VAL A 154 9.44 -9.04 -1.46
N ASP A 155 10.10 -8.94 -2.60
CA ASP A 155 10.99 -7.83 -2.89
C ASP A 155 10.21 -6.58 -3.29
N ARG A 156 10.93 -5.45 -3.38
CA ARG A 156 10.39 -4.11 -3.67
C ARG A 156 9.44 -4.10 -4.86
N GLY A 157 8.33 -3.39 -4.73
CA GLY A 157 7.41 -3.08 -5.84
C GLY A 157 6.57 -4.25 -6.35
N ALA A 158 6.73 -5.46 -5.81
CA ALA A 158 5.94 -6.59 -6.25
C ALA A 158 4.44 -6.38 -5.98
N PHE A 159 3.62 -6.87 -6.90
CA PHE A 159 2.17 -6.79 -6.87
C PHE A 159 1.55 -8.16 -6.70
N ILE A 160 0.76 -8.35 -5.68
CA ILE A 160 -0.02 -9.56 -5.42
C ILE A 160 -1.50 -9.25 -5.69
N GLY A 161 -2.06 -9.88 -6.73
CA GLY A 161 -3.44 -9.66 -7.16
C GLY A 161 -4.47 -10.14 -6.15
N ALA A 162 -5.69 -9.60 -6.26
CA ALA A 162 -6.80 -9.94 -5.38
C ALA A 162 -7.04 -11.45 -5.31
N GLY A 163 -7.22 -11.99 -4.09
CA GLY A 163 -7.49 -13.41 -3.85
C GLY A 163 -6.35 -14.36 -4.21
N ALA A 164 -5.15 -13.87 -4.52
CA ALA A 164 -4.00 -14.74 -4.77
C ALA A 164 -3.52 -15.39 -3.47
N VAL A 165 -2.98 -16.61 -3.58
CA VAL A 165 -2.40 -17.37 -2.46
C VAL A 165 -0.94 -17.66 -2.76
N VAL A 166 -0.04 -17.31 -1.86
CA VAL A 166 1.39 -17.60 -1.94
C VAL A 166 1.76 -18.60 -0.85
N LEU A 167 2.27 -19.78 -1.24
CA LEU A 167 2.59 -20.85 -0.30
C LEU A 167 3.80 -20.50 0.58
N PRO A 168 4.00 -21.22 1.71
CA PRO A 168 5.05 -20.90 2.67
C PRO A 168 6.46 -20.90 2.07
N GLY A 169 7.31 -19.97 2.53
CA GLY A 169 8.73 -19.89 2.17
C GLY A 169 8.99 -19.45 0.72
N ILE A 170 7.98 -19.04 -0.03
CA ILE A 170 8.13 -18.56 -1.41
C ILE A 170 8.79 -17.18 -1.43
N HIS A 171 9.66 -16.99 -2.44
CA HIS A 171 10.24 -15.68 -2.75
C HIS A 171 9.62 -15.10 -4.03
N LEU A 172 9.14 -13.86 -3.93
CA LEU A 172 8.67 -13.05 -5.05
C LEU A 172 9.69 -11.93 -5.31
N GLY A 173 10.30 -11.95 -6.48
CA GLY A 173 11.34 -10.98 -6.85
C GLY A 173 10.80 -9.58 -7.10
N GLU A 174 11.72 -8.62 -7.23
CA GLU A 174 11.43 -7.20 -7.45
C GLU A 174 10.48 -7.00 -8.63
N ASP A 175 9.47 -6.16 -8.44
CA ASP A 175 8.43 -5.85 -9.45
C ASP A 175 7.72 -7.11 -10.03
N ALA A 176 7.77 -8.25 -9.35
CA ALA A 176 7.00 -9.43 -9.75
C ALA A 176 5.49 -9.16 -9.67
N ILE A 177 4.74 -9.74 -10.61
CA ILE A 177 3.30 -9.58 -10.68
C ILE A 177 2.63 -10.95 -10.50
N ILE A 178 1.85 -11.07 -9.44
CA ILE A 178 1.00 -12.23 -9.20
C ILE A 178 -0.43 -11.86 -9.60
N GLY A 179 -0.98 -12.58 -10.57
CA GLY A 179 -2.35 -12.34 -11.05
C GLY A 179 -3.41 -12.65 -10.00
N ALA A 180 -4.57 -12.01 -10.13
CA ALA A 180 -5.70 -12.27 -9.23
C ALA A 180 -6.09 -13.74 -9.22
N GLY A 181 -6.37 -14.31 -8.04
CA GLY A 181 -6.73 -15.71 -7.85
C GLY A 181 -5.62 -16.73 -8.14
N ALA A 182 -4.39 -16.29 -8.37
CA ALA A 182 -3.27 -17.21 -8.64
C ALA A 182 -2.84 -17.95 -7.36
N VAL A 183 -2.46 -19.24 -7.52
CA VAL A 183 -1.87 -20.03 -6.43
C VAL A 183 -0.41 -20.27 -6.72
N VAL A 184 0.45 -19.53 -6.03
CA VAL A 184 1.91 -19.53 -6.24
C VAL A 184 2.53 -20.64 -5.39
N ILE A 185 3.08 -21.65 -6.07
CA ILE A 185 3.69 -22.84 -5.45
C ILE A 185 5.21 -22.91 -5.65
N ARG A 186 5.82 -21.92 -6.29
CA ARG A 186 7.27 -21.76 -6.52
C ARG A 186 7.62 -20.30 -6.59
N SER A 187 8.87 -19.97 -6.26
CA SER A 187 9.38 -18.61 -6.35
C SER A 187 9.24 -18.02 -7.76
N VAL A 188 8.97 -16.71 -7.82
CA VAL A 188 8.77 -15.95 -9.05
C VAL A 188 9.89 -14.93 -9.18
N GLY A 189 10.59 -14.91 -10.31
CA GLY A 189 11.71 -14.01 -10.56
C GLY A 189 11.29 -12.55 -10.70
N ALA A 190 12.28 -11.65 -10.58
CA ALA A 190 12.06 -10.21 -10.74
C ALA A 190 11.43 -9.87 -12.10
N GLY A 191 10.47 -8.94 -12.10
CA GLY A 191 9.74 -8.48 -13.28
C GLY A 191 8.84 -9.53 -13.95
N CYS A 192 8.81 -10.76 -13.44
CA CYS A 192 7.99 -11.83 -14.01
C CYS A 192 6.52 -11.69 -13.62
N THR A 193 5.65 -12.13 -14.52
CA THR A 193 4.21 -12.23 -14.25
C THR A 193 3.82 -13.70 -14.10
N ALA A 194 3.21 -14.07 -12.97
CA ALA A 194 2.72 -15.43 -12.71
C ALA A 194 1.20 -15.43 -12.53
N VAL A 195 0.50 -16.32 -13.24
CA VAL A 195 -0.96 -16.40 -13.22
C VAL A 195 -1.44 -17.85 -13.20
N GLY A 196 -2.64 -18.08 -12.68
CA GLY A 196 -3.34 -19.36 -12.70
C GLY A 196 -3.20 -20.17 -11.41
N ASN A 197 -3.81 -21.36 -11.40
CA ASN A 197 -3.75 -22.35 -10.32
C ASN A 197 -3.40 -23.72 -10.89
N PRO A 198 -2.19 -24.23 -10.64
CA PRO A 198 -1.05 -23.56 -10.04
C PRO A 198 -0.49 -22.45 -10.94
N ALA A 199 0.08 -21.40 -10.32
CA ALA A 199 0.63 -20.27 -11.07
C ALA A 199 1.80 -20.67 -11.98
N ARG A 200 1.84 -20.06 -13.17
CA ARG A 200 2.91 -20.22 -14.17
C ARG A 200 3.36 -18.85 -14.64
N ASN A 201 4.65 -18.71 -14.90
CA ASN A 201 5.19 -17.51 -15.55
C ASN A 201 4.62 -17.37 -16.96
N ARG A 202 4.36 -16.11 -17.30
CA ARG A 202 3.81 -15.69 -18.60
C ARG A 202 4.85 -14.94 -19.39
#